data_124dacd47de9bdaed7fea072a88d56e7
#
_entry.id   124dacd47de9bdaed7fea072a88d56e7
#
_cell.length_a   1.000
_cell.length_b   1.000
_cell.length_c   1.000
_cell.angle_alpha   90.00
_cell.angle_beta   90.00
_cell.angle_gamma   90.00
#
_symmetry.space_group_name_H-M   'P 1'
#
loop_
_entity.id
_entity.type
_entity.pdbx_description
1 polymer ?
#
loop_
_entity_poly.entity_id
_entity_poly.type
_entity_poly.pdbx_seq_one_letter_code
_entity_poly.pdbx_strand_id
1 'polypeptide(L)'
;YVGKHDLNINNYQGKAFYPSTLYSGRMPISAKDPIGAILSEADKLGMSVMMGVGMFAWFDFTVESLEWHKQVAKELWDMYGDHPSFYGFYVSEECAGNLYNSESTNEGQMIRKKEIVDFFREFKKYTSQFAPEKPVMLATNSMEILKGADTYPALLQNLDILCPFGFARMPEGDLTGKEAADILQKFCDDAGAHLWFDLEAFLFNPDNSLYPRPIDEIIRDLNLLDNFEKVLCYQYPGVFNNPKMSIRIGEERTIDLYNAYKTYMKKIKADRYNKIK
;
A
#
# COMPACT_ATOMS: atom_id res chain seq x y z
N TYR A 1 -6.78 3.94 1.69
CA TYR A 1 -7.76 3.50 2.68
C TYR A 1 -9.14 4.06 2.39
N VAL A 2 -10.18 3.35 2.84
CA VAL A 2 -11.58 3.71 2.54
C VAL A 2 -12.21 4.60 3.61
N GLY A 3 -11.56 4.76 4.74
CA GLY A 3 -11.97 5.62 5.84
C GLY A 3 -10.84 5.81 6.81
N LYS A 4 -10.95 6.85 7.61
CA LYS A 4 -9.99 7.21 8.65
C LYS A 4 -10.73 7.50 9.93
N HIS A 5 -10.17 7.11 11.04
CA HIS A 5 -10.59 7.55 12.34
C HIS A 5 -9.53 8.29 13.14
N ASP A 6 -9.91 8.96 14.18
CA ASP A 6 -8.95 9.48 15.12
C ASP A 6 -8.36 8.33 15.97
N LEU A 7 -7.30 8.60 16.67
CA LEU A 7 -6.53 7.61 17.41
C LEU A 7 -7.23 7.13 18.70
N ASN A 8 -8.53 7.39 18.88
CA ASN A 8 -9.26 7.03 20.08
C ASN A 8 -10.45 6.13 19.77
N ILE A 9 -10.27 4.84 19.99
CA ILE A 9 -11.29 3.81 19.77
C ILE A 9 -12.57 4.04 20.60
N ASN A 10 -12.46 4.59 21.82
CA ASN A 10 -13.60 4.80 22.70
C ASN A 10 -14.41 6.05 22.34
N ASN A 11 -13.85 6.92 21.51
CA ASN A 11 -14.47 8.15 21.05
C ASN A 11 -14.40 8.27 19.55
N TYR A 12 -14.73 7.18 18.85
CA TYR A 12 -14.58 7.05 17.41
C TYR A 12 -15.49 8.02 16.66
N GLN A 13 -14.87 8.93 15.95
CA GLN A 13 -15.53 9.91 15.08
C GLN A 13 -15.00 9.84 13.63
N GLY A 14 -14.64 8.64 13.20
CA GLY A 14 -14.09 8.44 11.87
C GLY A 14 -15.07 8.75 10.75
N LYS A 15 -14.50 9.02 9.58
CA LYS A 15 -15.25 9.37 8.38
C LYS A 15 -14.87 8.42 7.25
N ALA A 16 -15.88 7.85 6.60
CA ALA A 16 -15.69 6.98 5.45
C ALA A 16 -15.80 7.73 4.12
N PHE A 17 -15.15 7.20 3.10
CA PHE A 17 -15.34 7.62 1.71
C PHE A 17 -16.49 6.89 1.01
N TYR A 18 -17.17 5.95 1.66
CA TYR A 18 -18.27 5.14 1.14
C TYR A 18 -19.47 5.19 2.10
N PRO A 19 -20.66 4.75 1.71
CA PRO A 19 -21.86 4.79 2.55
C PRO A 19 -21.84 3.69 3.65
N SER A 20 -20.84 3.79 4.53
CA SER A 20 -20.63 2.85 5.64
C SER A 20 -21.69 2.99 6.73
N THR A 21 -22.00 1.89 7.39
CA THR A 21 -22.81 1.83 8.62
C THR A 21 -21.95 1.79 9.88
N LEU A 22 -20.66 1.53 9.75
CA LEU A 22 -19.69 1.45 10.86
C LEU A 22 -19.13 2.82 11.23
N TYR A 23 -18.81 3.64 10.23
CA TYR A 23 -18.24 4.96 10.46
C TYR A 23 -19.32 5.97 10.84
N SER A 24 -19.05 6.79 11.86
CA SER A 24 -20.00 7.78 12.38
C SER A 24 -20.27 8.94 11.43
N GLY A 25 -19.43 9.15 10.42
CA GLY A 25 -19.54 10.25 9.48
C GLY A 25 -19.00 9.92 8.10
N ARG A 26 -19.23 10.86 7.17
CA ARG A 26 -18.69 10.81 5.80
C ARG A 26 -17.66 11.90 5.56
N MET A 27 -16.68 11.57 4.72
CA MET A 27 -15.77 12.57 4.17
C MET A 27 -16.56 13.58 3.32
N PRO A 28 -16.17 14.87 3.30
CA PRO A 28 -16.85 15.92 2.56
C PRO A 28 -16.58 15.82 1.06
N ILE A 29 -17.17 14.81 0.44
CA ILE A 29 -17.06 14.50 -0.99
C ILE A 29 -18.44 14.54 -1.64
N SER A 30 -18.52 14.96 -2.89
CA SER A 30 -19.78 15.10 -3.62
C SER A 30 -20.37 13.76 -4.07
N ALA A 31 -19.53 12.77 -4.35
CA ALA A 31 -19.99 11.45 -4.77
C ALA A 31 -20.68 10.69 -3.63
N LYS A 32 -21.84 10.11 -3.92
CA LYS A 32 -22.59 9.30 -2.93
C LYS A 32 -21.83 8.02 -2.57
N ASP A 33 -21.30 7.34 -3.56
CA ASP A 33 -20.51 6.13 -3.43
C ASP A 33 -19.32 6.14 -4.41
N PRO A 34 -18.20 6.76 -4.04
CA PRO A 34 -17.03 6.83 -4.91
C PRO A 34 -16.34 5.45 -5.05
N ILE A 35 -16.42 4.57 -4.05
CA ILE A 35 -15.82 3.25 -4.11
C ILE A 35 -16.56 2.37 -5.12
N GLY A 36 -17.89 2.32 -5.04
CA GLY A 36 -18.69 1.62 -6.03
C GLY A 36 -18.49 2.17 -7.46
N ALA A 37 -18.34 3.48 -7.60
CA ALA A 37 -18.05 4.11 -8.89
C ALA A 37 -16.66 3.69 -9.44
N ILE A 38 -15.62 3.65 -8.59
CA ILE A 38 -14.28 3.20 -8.96
C ILE A 38 -14.30 1.73 -9.39
N LEU A 39 -14.93 0.87 -8.60
CA LEU A 39 -15.02 -0.57 -8.92
C LEU A 39 -15.79 -0.82 -10.21
N SER A 40 -16.93 -0.14 -10.39
CA SER A 40 -17.71 -0.24 -11.63
C SER A 40 -16.94 0.19 -12.88
N GLU A 41 -16.08 1.18 -12.77
CA GLU A 41 -15.22 1.59 -13.88
C GLU A 41 -14.03 0.64 -14.07
N ALA A 42 -13.46 0.15 -12.97
CA ALA A 42 -12.39 -0.85 -12.99
C ALA A 42 -12.86 -2.17 -13.65
N ASP A 43 -14.09 -2.62 -13.37
CA ASP A 43 -14.69 -3.79 -14.02
C ASP A 43 -14.71 -3.63 -15.54
N LYS A 44 -15.16 -2.47 -16.05
CA LYS A 44 -15.20 -2.18 -17.49
C LYS A 44 -13.83 -2.15 -18.15
N LEU A 45 -12.83 -1.70 -17.40
CA LEU A 45 -11.45 -1.56 -17.87
C LEU A 45 -10.59 -2.81 -17.66
N GLY A 46 -11.11 -3.85 -17.00
CA GLY A 46 -10.36 -5.04 -16.61
C GLY A 46 -9.22 -4.73 -15.63
N MET A 47 -9.41 -3.74 -14.77
CA MET A 47 -8.44 -3.34 -13.75
C MET A 47 -8.72 -4.07 -12.43
N SER A 48 -7.66 -4.36 -11.68
CA SER A 48 -7.76 -4.90 -10.32
C SER A 48 -7.64 -3.79 -9.28
N VAL A 49 -8.43 -3.88 -8.22
CA VAL A 49 -8.45 -2.91 -7.12
C VAL A 49 -8.13 -3.62 -5.81
N MET A 50 -7.00 -3.26 -5.18
CA MET A 50 -6.73 -3.61 -3.79
C MET A 50 -7.54 -2.69 -2.88
N MET A 51 -8.43 -3.27 -2.08
CA MET A 51 -9.33 -2.52 -1.23
C MET A 51 -8.68 -2.21 0.11
N GLY A 52 -8.39 -0.94 0.36
CA GLY A 52 -7.88 -0.49 1.65
C GLY A 52 -8.95 -0.58 2.73
N VAL A 53 -8.70 -1.35 3.78
CA VAL A 53 -9.68 -1.61 4.85
C VAL A 53 -9.76 -0.52 5.93
N GLY A 54 -9.33 0.69 5.59
CA GLY A 54 -9.33 1.81 6.52
C GLY A 54 -8.02 1.93 7.29
N MET A 55 -7.96 2.93 8.16
CA MET A 55 -6.85 3.15 9.05
C MET A 55 -7.41 3.44 10.44
N PHE A 56 -7.05 2.60 11.41
CA PHE A 56 -7.49 2.73 12.81
C PHE A 56 -6.62 3.77 13.54
N ALA A 57 -5.35 3.46 13.62
CA ALA A 57 -4.32 4.36 14.12
C ALA A 57 -3.01 4.05 13.39
N TRP A 58 -2.10 5.00 13.35
CA TRP A 58 -0.83 4.81 12.64
C TRP A 58 0.03 3.73 13.34
N PHE A 59 0.40 2.68 12.65
CA PHE A 59 1.18 1.53 13.16
C PHE A 59 0.51 0.74 14.28
N ASP A 60 -0.80 0.68 14.31
CA ASP A 60 -1.55 -0.02 15.35
C ASP A 60 -2.02 -1.40 14.90
N PHE A 61 -1.39 -2.43 15.46
CA PHE A 61 -1.72 -3.84 15.23
C PHE A 61 -2.27 -4.52 16.51
N THR A 62 -2.83 -3.73 17.43
CA THR A 62 -3.48 -4.23 18.64
C THR A 62 -4.74 -5.05 18.33
N VAL A 63 -5.25 -5.75 19.35
CA VAL A 63 -6.50 -6.52 19.23
C VAL A 63 -7.69 -5.62 18.87
N GLU A 64 -7.73 -4.41 19.41
CA GLU A 64 -8.78 -3.42 19.10
C GLU A 64 -8.73 -3.00 17.63
N SER A 65 -7.55 -2.72 17.12
CA SER A 65 -7.33 -2.41 15.71
C SER A 65 -7.74 -3.60 14.81
N LEU A 66 -7.37 -4.83 15.19
CA LEU A 66 -7.76 -6.04 14.47
C LEU A 66 -9.29 -6.18 14.38
N GLU A 67 -9.99 -6.06 15.50
CA GLU A 67 -11.45 -6.22 15.52
C GLU A 67 -12.15 -5.15 14.67
N TRP A 68 -11.62 -3.94 14.65
CA TRP A 68 -12.09 -2.89 13.76
C TRP A 68 -11.86 -3.24 12.27
N HIS A 69 -10.65 -3.63 11.91
CA HIS A 69 -10.32 -4.01 10.54
C HIS A 69 -11.16 -5.19 10.04
N LYS A 70 -11.47 -6.16 10.89
CA LYS A 70 -12.39 -7.26 10.57
C LYS A 70 -13.77 -6.75 10.18
N GLN A 71 -14.33 -5.82 10.96
CA GLN A 71 -15.66 -5.25 10.69
C GLN A 71 -15.67 -4.50 9.37
N VAL A 72 -14.66 -3.65 9.13
CA VAL A 72 -14.54 -2.87 7.88
C VAL A 72 -14.37 -3.80 6.69
N ALA A 73 -13.50 -4.82 6.78
CA ALA A 73 -13.31 -5.79 5.70
C ALA A 73 -14.60 -6.53 5.36
N LYS A 74 -15.38 -6.92 6.37
CA LYS A 74 -16.65 -7.59 6.16
C LYS A 74 -17.70 -6.67 5.50
N GLU A 75 -17.83 -5.43 5.98
CA GLU A 75 -18.73 -4.44 5.37
C GLU A 75 -18.37 -4.16 3.91
N LEU A 76 -17.08 -3.97 3.60
CA LEU A 76 -16.63 -3.77 2.23
C LEU A 76 -16.91 -4.97 1.33
N TRP A 77 -16.73 -6.19 1.85
CA TRP A 77 -17.05 -7.41 1.12
C TRP A 77 -18.54 -7.54 0.85
N ASP A 78 -19.38 -7.28 1.85
CA ASP A 78 -20.84 -7.35 1.70
C ASP A 78 -21.39 -6.33 0.70
N MET A 79 -20.73 -5.17 0.60
CA MET A 79 -21.14 -4.11 -0.33
C MET A 79 -20.57 -4.27 -1.73
N TYR A 80 -19.35 -4.78 -1.86
CA TYR A 80 -18.57 -4.69 -3.10
C TYR A 80 -17.92 -6.00 -3.55
N GLY A 81 -18.09 -7.08 -2.82
CA GLY A 81 -17.45 -8.37 -3.11
C GLY A 81 -17.83 -8.99 -4.46
N ASP A 82 -18.97 -8.60 -5.02
CA ASP A 82 -19.46 -9.06 -6.33
C ASP A 82 -18.75 -8.37 -7.53
N HIS A 83 -17.97 -7.33 -7.30
CA HIS A 83 -17.20 -6.68 -8.37
C HIS A 83 -16.01 -7.55 -8.78
N PRO A 84 -15.90 -7.96 -10.06
CA PRO A 84 -14.73 -8.69 -10.56
C PRO A 84 -13.41 -7.99 -10.30
N SER A 85 -13.41 -6.66 -10.28
CA SER A 85 -12.25 -5.83 -9.99
C SER A 85 -11.80 -5.86 -8.53
N PHE A 86 -12.64 -6.30 -7.58
CA PHE A 86 -12.24 -6.45 -6.17
C PHE A 86 -11.16 -7.54 -6.06
N TYR A 87 -9.89 -7.13 -6.02
CA TYR A 87 -8.77 -8.07 -6.08
C TYR A 87 -8.43 -8.66 -4.70
N GLY A 88 -8.35 -7.83 -3.66
CA GLY A 88 -7.95 -8.25 -2.32
C GLY A 88 -8.06 -7.13 -1.29
N PHE A 89 -7.60 -7.41 -0.07
CA PHE A 89 -7.63 -6.49 1.06
C PHE A 89 -6.26 -5.90 1.33
N TYR A 90 -6.17 -4.59 1.42
CA TYR A 90 -4.99 -3.87 1.86
C TYR A 90 -5.18 -3.36 3.29
N VAL A 91 -4.42 -3.89 4.22
CA VAL A 91 -4.38 -3.34 5.59
C VAL A 91 -3.59 -2.04 5.54
N SER A 92 -4.31 -0.91 5.66
CA SER A 92 -3.78 0.43 5.42
C SER A 92 -2.97 0.99 6.61
N GLU A 93 -2.77 0.19 7.66
CA GLU A 93 -1.80 0.47 8.71
C GLU A 93 -0.40 0.24 8.13
N GLU A 94 0.34 1.31 7.88
CA GLU A 94 1.73 1.17 7.45
C GLU A 94 2.58 0.57 8.57
N CYS A 95 3.64 -0.15 8.21
CA CYS A 95 4.57 -0.72 9.16
C CYS A 95 6.01 -0.28 8.85
N ALA A 96 6.79 -0.02 9.90
CA ALA A 96 8.23 0.16 9.74
C ALA A 96 8.90 -1.18 9.36
N GLY A 97 10.00 -1.12 8.61
CA GLY A 97 10.73 -2.34 8.22
C GLY A 97 11.28 -3.15 9.38
N ASN A 98 11.50 -2.51 10.53
CA ASN A 98 11.89 -3.21 11.76
C ASN A 98 10.74 -3.95 12.46
N LEU A 99 9.48 -3.76 12.04
CA LEU A 99 8.25 -4.38 12.54
C LEU A 99 7.87 -4.02 14.00
N TYR A 100 8.53 -3.02 14.59
CA TYR A 100 8.19 -2.51 15.94
C TYR A 100 8.14 -0.99 16.02
N ASN A 101 8.32 -0.31 14.86
CA ASN A 101 8.25 1.14 14.73
C ASN A 101 9.27 1.86 15.65
N SER A 102 8.84 2.89 16.35
CA SER A 102 9.67 3.72 17.25
C SER A 102 9.75 3.21 18.68
N GLU A 103 9.33 1.97 18.95
CA GLU A 103 9.38 1.41 20.29
C GLU A 103 10.85 1.29 20.78
N SER A 104 11.12 1.84 21.96
CA SER A 104 12.49 2.01 22.48
C SER A 104 12.97 0.89 23.39
N THR A 105 12.06 0.16 24.03
CA THR A 105 12.39 -0.92 24.95
C THR A 105 12.40 -2.27 24.27
N ASN A 106 13.32 -3.14 24.64
CA ASN A 106 13.37 -4.49 24.09
C ASN A 106 12.06 -5.27 24.32
N GLU A 107 11.47 -5.13 25.51
CA GLU A 107 10.18 -5.76 25.82
C GLU A 107 9.06 -5.22 24.92
N GLY A 108 8.96 -3.92 24.76
CA GLY A 108 7.99 -3.29 23.87
C GLY A 108 8.18 -3.69 22.41
N GLN A 109 9.42 -3.78 21.93
CA GLN A 109 9.71 -4.25 20.56
C GLN A 109 9.23 -5.70 20.35
N MET A 110 9.45 -6.59 21.32
CA MET A 110 8.95 -7.97 21.26
C MET A 110 7.40 -8.00 21.24
N ILE A 111 6.76 -7.14 22.03
CA ILE A 111 5.29 -7.03 22.04
C ILE A 111 4.79 -6.59 20.66
N ARG A 112 5.35 -5.51 20.08
CA ARG A 112 4.93 -5.01 18.76
C ARG A 112 5.13 -6.03 17.64
N LYS A 113 6.28 -6.71 17.62
CA LYS A 113 6.56 -7.82 16.68
C LYS A 113 5.55 -8.95 16.80
N LYS A 114 5.14 -9.28 18.01
CA LYS A 114 4.11 -10.29 18.23
C LYS A 114 2.73 -9.82 17.78
N GLU A 115 2.36 -8.59 18.08
CA GLU A 115 1.07 -7.99 17.71
C GLU A 115 0.85 -8.02 16.19
N ILE A 116 1.84 -7.61 15.38
CA ILE A 116 1.70 -7.62 13.92
C ILE A 116 1.52 -9.03 13.37
N VAL A 117 2.25 -10.02 13.87
CA VAL A 117 2.11 -11.42 13.44
C VAL A 117 0.73 -11.96 13.80
N ASP A 118 0.28 -11.73 15.04
CA ASP A 118 -1.03 -12.17 15.52
C ASP A 118 -2.16 -11.49 14.75
N PHE A 119 -2.02 -10.18 14.45
CA PHE A 119 -2.98 -9.42 13.66
C PHE A 119 -3.19 -10.06 12.28
N PHE A 120 -2.13 -10.27 11.51
CA PHE A 120 -2.27 -10.81 10.15
C PHE A 120 -2.76 -12.26 10.14
N ARG A 121 -2.34 -13.09 11.11
CA ARG A 121 -2.87 -14.43 11.27
C ARG A 121 -4.40 -14.43 11.48
N GLU A 122 -4.88 -13.65 12.42
CA GLU A 122 -6.31 -13.62 12.75
C GLU A 122 -7.12 -12.85 11.67
N PHE A 123 -6.56 -11.83 11.05
CA PHE A 123 -7.22 -11.11 9.95
C PHE A 123 -7.38 -12.00 8.72
N LYS A 124 -6.33 -12.68 8.28
CA LYS A 124 -6.39 -13.62 7.16
C LYS A 124 -7.35 -14.77 7.42
N LYS A 125 -7.28 -15.36 8.61
CA LYS A 125 -8.25 -16.39 9.04
C LYS A 125 -9.70 -15.92 9.00
N TYR A 126 -9.96 -14.67 9.37
CA TYR A 126 -11.30 -14.10 9.34
C TYR A 126 -11.76 -13.83 7.91
N THR A 127 -10.98 -13.18 7.10
CA THR A 127 -11.33 -12.86 5.70
C THR A 127 -11.51 -14.11 4.85
N SER A 128 -10.77 -15.17 5.12
CA SER A 128 -10.91 -16.46 4.44
C SER A 128 -12.27 -17.15 4.66
N GLN A 129 -13.04 -16.74 5.67
CA GLN A 129 -14.39 -17.30 5.89
C GLN A 129 -15.41 -16.85 4.85
N PHE A 130 -15.20 -15.71 4.22
CA PHE A 130 -16.13 -15.16 3.23
C PHE A 130 -15.48 -14.79 1.89
N ALA A 131 -14.16 -14.64 1.85
CA ALA A 131 -13.39 -14.27 0.67
C ALA A 131 -12.05 -15.06 0.58
N PRO A 132 -12.10 -16.42 0.53
CA PRO A 132 -10.92 -17.27 0.65
C PRO A 132 -9.86 -17.04 -0.45
N GLU A 133 -10.29 -16.63 -1.66
CA GLU A 133 -9.43 -16.39 -2.81
C GLU A 133 -8.86 -14.95 -2.87
N LYS A 134 -9.18 -14.11 -1.89
CA LYS A 134 -8.75 -12.71 -1.90
C LYS A 134 -7.50 -12.52 -1.07
N PRO A 135 -6.39 -12.05 -1.68
CA PRO A 135 -5.14 -11.85 -0.97
C PRO A 135 -5.21 -10.70 0.03
N VAL A 136 -4.39 -10.81 1.06
CA VAL A 136 -4.16 -9.77 2.07
C VAL A 136 -2.79 -9.15 1.84
N MET A 137 -2.73 -7.83 1.77
CA MET A 137 -1.53 -7.04 1.51
C MET A 137 -1.19 -6.11 2.68
N LEU A 138 0.10 -5.97 2.95
CA LEU A 138 0.68 -4.97 3.86
C LEU A 138 1.74 -4.15 3.12
N ALA A 139 1.75 -2.83 3.33
CA ALA A 139 2.86 -1.97 2.95
C ALA A 139 3.80 -1.76 4.14
N THR A 140 5.10 -1.92 3.91
CA THR A 140 6.15 -1.68 4.92
C THR A 140 7.16 -0.68 4.42
N ASN A 141 7.78 0.06 5.34
CA ASN A 141 8.98 0.80 5.01
C ASN A 141 10.14 -0.19 4.73
N SER A 142 11.04 0.14 3.83
CA SER A 142 12.21 -0.68 3.49
C SER A 142 13.41 -0.47 4.45
N MET A 143 13.31 0.49 5.36
CA MET A 143 14.40 0.84 6.27
C MET A 143 14.45 -0.11 7.47
N GLU A 144 15.65 -0.35 7.98
CA GLU A 144 15.90 -1.16 9.19
C GLU A 144 15.34 -2.60 9.15
N ILE A 145 15.13 -3.17 7.97
CA ILE A 145 14.53 -4.51 7.81
C ILE A 145 15.30 -5.62 8.53
N LEU A 146 16.62 -5.46 8.69
CA LEU A 146 17.44 -6.43 9.45
C LEU A 146 17.05 -6.52 10.93
N LYS A 147 16.54 -5.44 11.52
CA LYS A 147 16.04 -5.46 12.90
C LYS A 147 14.71 -6.21 13.05
N GLY A 148 13.99 -6.42 11.95
CA GLY A 148 12.76 -7.23 11.87
C GLY A 148 12.97 -8.65 11.36
N ALA A 149 14.21 -9.03 10.98
CA ALA A 149 14.53 -10.26 10.27
C ALA A 149 14.07 -11.54 10.98
N ASP A 150 14.06 -11.54 12.31
CA ASP A 150 13.58 -12.65 13.16
C ASP A 150 12.06 -12.84 13.10
N THR A 151 11.33 -11.83 12.66
CA THR A 151 9.85 -11.79 12.69
C THR A 151 9.23 -11.94 11.31
N TYR A 152 9.92 -11.50 10.24
CA TYR A 152 9.41 -11.62 8.86
C TYR A 152 8.94 -13.03 8.49
N PRO A 153 9.64 -14.14 8.83
CA PRO A 153 9.15 -15.46 8.48
C PRO A 153 7.77 -15.79 9.04
N ALA A 154 7.51 -15.40 10.29
CA ALA A 154 6.21 -15.64 10.92
C ALA A 154 5.11 -14.72 10.37
N LEU A 155 5.44 -13.46 10.06
CA LEU A 155 4.53 -12.52 9.43
C LEU A 155 4.12 -13.00 8.04
N LEU A 156 5.08 -13.34 7.19
CA LEU A 156 4.86 -13.66 5.78
C LEU A 156 4.12 -15.00 5.57
N GLN A 157 4.12 -15.91 6.54
CA GLN A 157 3.24 -17.10 6.51
C GLN A 157 1.75 -16.74 6.60
N ASN A 158 1.43 -15.53 7.08
CA ASN A 158 0.08 -15.04 7.28
C ASN A 158 -0.29 -13.86 6.37
N LEU A 159 0.59 -13.52 5.43
CA LEU A 159 0.44 -12.41 4.50
C LEU A 159 0.63 -12.94 3.07
N ASP A 160 -0.23 -12.53 2.13
CA ASP A 160 -0.10 -12.96 0.73
C ASP A 160 0.82 -12.04 -0.05
N ILE A 161 0.78 -10.73 0.23
CA ILE A 161 1.53 -9.72 -0.52
C ILE A 161 2.22 -8.76 0.45
N LEU A 162 3.54 -8.71 0.38
CA LEU A 162 4.33 -7.64 0.97
C LEU A 162 4.61 -6.58 -0.09
N CYS A 163 4.29 -5.31 0.20
CA CYS A 163 4.42 -4.20 -0.73
C CYS A 163 5.26 -3.06 -0.13
N PRO A 164 6.59 -3.22 -0.03
CA PRO A 164 7.45 -2.23 0.61
C PRO A 164 7.65 -0.98 -0.24
N PHE A 165 7.97 0.13 0.45
CA PHE A 165 8.26 1.45 -0.10
C PHE A 165 9.53 2.06 0.52
N GLY A 166 9.96 3.22 0.05
CA GLY A 166 11.05 3.99 0.66
C GLY A 166 12.47 3.68 0.14
N PHE A 167 12.62 2.80 -0.85
CA PHE A 167 13.93 2.37 -1.36
C PHE A 167 14.82 3.51 -1.91
N ALA A 168 14.21 4.61 -2.38
CA ALA A 168 14.94 5.78 -2.89
C ALA A 168 15.47 6.71 -1.80
N ARG A 169 15.11 6.50 -0.54
CA ARG A 169 15.44 7.37 0.59
C ARG A 169 15.98 6.60 1.80
N MET A 170 16.73 5.54 1.53
CA MET A 170 17.42 4.77 2.58
C MET A 170 18.37 5.67 3.37
N PRO A 171 18.33 5.63 4.70
CA PRO A 171 19.21 6.46 5.53
C PRO A 171 20.67 6.04 5.41
N GLU A 172 21.57 6.99 5.65
CA GLU A 172 23.01 6.70 5.72
C GLU A 172 23.29 5.68 6.85
N GLY A 173 24.05 4.65 6.53
CA GLY A 173 24.40 3.58 7.47
C GLY A 173 23.42 2.41 7.51
N ASP A 174 22.31 2.50 6.80
CA ASP A 174 21.41 1.38 6.57
C ASP A 174 21.81 0.65 5.27
N LEU A 175 21.03 -0.38 4.91
CA LEU A 175 21.16 -1.07 3.62
C LEU A 175 20.89 -0.09 2.46
N THR A 176 21.50 -0.37 1.31
CA THR A 176 21.06 0.25 0.06
C THR A 176 19.67 -0.27 -0.33
N GLY A 177 18.92 0.47 -1.15
CA GLY A 177 17.62 0.02 -1.64
C GLY A 177 17.66 -1.35 -2.32
N LYS A 178 18.74 -1.65 -3.06
CA LYS A 178 18.90 -2.96 -3.74
C LYS A 178 19.15 -4.09 -2.73
N GLU A 179 20.02 -3.88 -1.75
CA GLU A 179 20.26 -4.87 -0.70
C GLU A 179 18.99 -5.17 0.11
N ALA A 180 18.22 -4.12 0.44
CA ALA A 180 16.95 -4.28 1.12
C ALA A 180 15.94 -5.08 0.26
N ALA A 181 15.85 -4.78 -1.05
CA ALA A 181 14.99 -5.51 -1.97
C ALA A 181 15.38 -7.00 -2.07
N ASP A 182 16.68 -7.32 -2.15
CA ASP A 182 17.16 -8.69 -2.24
C ASP A 182 16.87 -9.49 -0.98
N ILE A 183 16.99 -8.88 0.21
CA ILE A 183 16.69 -9.51 1.49
C ILE A 183 15.17 -9.75 1.61
N LEU A 184 14.34 -8.76 1.26
CA LEU A 184 12.88 -8.91 1.29
C LEU A 184 12.40 -9.97 0.29
N GLN A 185 13.01 -10.04 -0.91
CA GLN A 185 12.72 -11.11 -1.86
C GLN A 185 12.99 -12.48 -1.23
N LYS A 186 14.15 -12.64 -0.60
CA LYS A 186 14.47 -13.91 0.07
C LYS A 186 13.46 -14.26 1.15
N PHE A 187 13.05 -13.31 1.99
CA PHE A 187 12.03 -13.56 3.01
C PHE A 187 10.69 -13.99 2.40
N CYS A 188 10.27 -13.35 1.31
CA CYS A 188 9.03 -13.69 0.61
C CYS A 188 9.13 -15.07 -0.05
N ASP A 189 10.24 -15.39 -0.74
CA ASP A 189 10.47 -16.69 -1.37
C ASP A 189 10.44 -17.83 -0.35
N ASP A 190 11.12 -17.64 0.79
CA ASP A 190 11.18 -18.64 1.87
C ASP A 190 9.80 -18.90 2.50
N ALA A 191 8.89 -17.92 2.47
CA ALA A 191 7.54 -18.03 3.03
C ALA A 191 6.45 -18.33 1.98
N GLY A 192 6.74 -18.23 0.69
CA GLY A 192 5.76 -18.35 -0.40
C GLY A 192 4.84 -17.15 -0.54
N ALA A 193 5.24 -15.97 -0.06
CA ALA A 193 4.53 -14.72 -0.20
C ALA A 193 4.99 -13.95 -1.45
N HIS A 194 4.12 -13.09 -1.99
CA HIS A 194 4.44 -12.24 -3.13
C HIS A 194 5.11 -10.94 -2.71
N LEU A 195 6.11 -10.50 -3.46
CA LEU A 195 6.78 -9.22 -3.25
C LEU A 195 6.36 -8.23 -4.35
N TRP A 196 5.66 -7.16 -3.97
CA TRP A 196 5.31 -6.04 -4.85
C TRP A 196 6.08 -4.80 -4.43
N PHE A 197 6.21 -3.84 -5.34
CA PHE A 197 6.91 -2.58 -5.06
C PHE A 197 5.91 -1.42 -5.01
N ASP A 198 5.86 -0.69 -3.90
CA ASP A 198 5.20 0.61 -3.85
C ASP A 198 6.22 1.72 -4.14
N LEU A 199 6.34 2.04 -5.42
CA LEU A 199 7.28 3.04 -5.91
C LEU A 199 6.78 4.43 -5.56
N GLU A 200 7.53 5.17 -4.75
CA GLU A 200 7.29 6.58 -4.48
C GLU A 200 7.70 7.42 -5.70
N ALA A 201 6.71 8.02 -6.39
CA ALA A 201 6.96 8.92 -7.53
C ALA A 201 7.26 10.36 -7.08
N PHE A 202 7.47 10.57 -5.79
CA PHE A 202 7.82 11.83 -5.15
C PHE A 202 9.01 11.65 -4.21
N LEU A 203 9.62 12.75 -3.84
CA LEU A 203 10.54 12.85 -2.71
C LEU A 203 10.17 14.07 -1.86
N PHE A 204 10.85 14.22 -0.74
CA PHE A 204 10.63 15.30 0.22
C PHE A 204 11.64 16.43 0.02
N ASN A 205 11.15 17.65 0.04
CA ASN A 205 11.98 18.83 0.25
C ASN A 205 12.41 18.92 1.75
N PRO A 206 13.41 19.76 2.08
CA PRO A 206 13.83 19.96 3.48
C PRO A 206 12.73 20.46 4.41
N ASP A 207 11.69 21.09 3.88
CA ASP A 207 10.50 21.54 4.64
C ASP A 207 9.39 20.50 4.72
N ASN A 208 9.67 19.24 4.35
CA ASN A 208 8.73 18.11 4.24
C ASN A 208 7.62 18.29 3.20
N SER A 209 7.66 19.29 2.34
CA SER A 209 6.78 19.32 1.18
C SER A 209 7.21 18.28 0.15
N LEU A 210 6.23 17.77 -0.62
CA LEU A 210 6.49 16.76 -1.64
C LEU A 210 6.83 17.43 -2.98
N TYR A 211 7.72 16.81 -3.74
CA TYR A 211 7.96 17.15 -5.15
C TYR A 211 7.98 15.90 -6.04
N PRO A 212 7.48 16.01 -7.28
CA PRO A 212 7.52 14.88 -8.22
C PRO A 212 8.96 14.57 -8.64
N ARG A 213 9.32 13.29 -8.61
CA ARG A 213 10.64 12.83 -9.04
C ARG A 213 10.80 12.97 -10.56
N PRO A 214 12.00 13.31 -11.05
CA PRO A 214 12.33 13.20 -12.47
C PRO A 214 12.11 11.78 -12.99
N ILE A 215 11.60 11.64 -14.22
CA ILE A 215 11.27 10.31 -14.79
C ILE A 215 12.50 9.40 -14.93
N ASP A 216 13.67 9.94 -15.16
CA ASP A 216 14.93 9.19 -15.27
C ASP A 216 15.35 8.56 -13.94
N GLU A 217 15.08 9.20 -12.80
CA GLU A 217 15.28 8.61 -11.49
C GLU A 217 14.31 7.42 -11.26
N ILE A 218 13.06 7.58 -11.63
CA ILE A 218 12.06 6.50 -11.55
C ILE A 218 12.46 5.31 -12.43
N ILE A 219 12.90 5.58 -13.66
CA ILE A 219 13.37 4.55 -14.59
C ILE A 219 14.63 3.85 -14.05
N ARG A 220 15.56 4.60 -13.47
CA ARG A 220 16.75 4.03 -12.85
C ARG A 220 16.38 3.04 -11.74
N ASP A 221 15.46 3.42 -10.84
CA ASP A 221 15.04 2.55 -9.76
C ASP A 221 14.29 1.32 -10.27
N LEU A 222 13.42 1.46 -11.26
CA LEU A 222 12.75 0.33 -11.92
C LEU A 222 13.71 -0.66 -12.59
N ASN A 223 14.87 -0.18 -13.07
CA ASN A 223 15.90 -1.03 -13.66
C ASN A 223 16.82 -1.66 -12.61
N LEU A 224 17.04 -0.98 -11.48
CA LEU A 224 17.87 -1.47 -10.40
C LEU A 224 17.15 -2.47 -9.51
N LEU A 225 15.87 -2.20 -9.24
CA LEU A 225 15.02 -2.97 -8.36
C LEU A 225 14.16 -3.92 -9.21
N ASP A 226 14.73 -5.02 -9.68
CA ASP A 226 14.11 -5.98 -10.59
C ASP A 226 13.49 -7.20 -9.90
N ASN A 227 13.50 -7.21 -8.56
CA ASN A 227 13.01 -8.29 -7.72
C ASN A 227 11.47 -8.44 -7.72
N PHE A 228 10.76 -7.36 -8.04
CA PHE A 228 9.34 -7.24 -7.74
C PHE A 228 8.46 -7.85 -8.84
N GLU A 229 7.46 -8.63 -8.43
CA GLU A 229 6.47 -9.21 -9.35
C GLU A 229 5.56 -8.15 -9.97
N LYS A 230 5.23 -7.11 -9.19
CA LYS A 230 4.44 -5.95 -9.63
C LYS A 230 4.99 -4.67 -9.03
N VAL A 231 4.80 -3.58 -9.77
CA VAL A 231 5.09 -2.24 -9.30
C VAL A 231 3.79 -1.45 -9.22
N LEU A 232 3.45 -1.03 -8.04
CA LEU A 232 2.46 0.01 -7.78
C LEU A 232 3.18 1.35 -7.75
N CYS A 233 2.45 2.45 -7.80
CA CYS A 233 3.07 3.78 -7.75
C CYS A 233 2.30 4.68 -6.80
N TYR A 234 2.94 5.09 -5.74
CA TYR A 234 2.43 6.11 -4.84
C TYR A 234 3.04 7.48 -5.21
N GLN A 235 2.24 8.44 -5.70
CA GLN A 235 0.84 8.24 -6.00
C GLN A 235 0.50 8.86 -7.36
N TYR A 236 -0.46 8.31 -8.05
CA TYR A 236 -0.90 8.88 -9.33
C TYR A 236 -1.63 10.22 -9.14
N PRO A 237 -2.65 10.35 -8.28
CA PRO A 237 -3.27 11.64 -8.02
C PRO A 237 -2.28 12.60 -7.34
N GLY A 238 -2.14 13.81 -7.90
CA GLY A 238 -1.28 14.85 -7.34
C GLY A 238 0.20 14.78 -7.72
N VAL A 239 0.67 13.68 -8.32
CA VAL A 239 2.05 13.54 -8.80
C VAL A 239 2.10 13.39 -10.32
N PHE A 240 1.09 12.73 -10.93
CA PHE A 240 0.93 12.60 -12.38
C PHE A 240 -0.31 13.35 -12.84
N ASN A 241 -0.20 14.61 -13.21
CA ASN A 241 -1.35 15.39 -13.66
C ASN A 241 -1.50 15.40 -15.18
N ASN A 242 -2.55 14.77 -15.67
CA ASN A 242 -2.93 14.88 -17.06
C ASN A 242 -3.33 16.35 -17.35
N PRO A 243 -2.68 17.05 -18.31
CA PRO A 243 -2.96 18.44 -18.61
C PRO A 243 -4.40 18.68 -19.13
N LYS A 244 -5.11 17.62 -19.54
CA LYS A 244 -6.50 17.69 -20.00
C LYS A 244 -7.54 17.58 -18.87
N MET A 245 -7.12 17.31 -17.63
CA MET A 245 -8.06 17.28 -16.51
C MET A 245 -8.52 18.68 -16.13
N SER A 246 -9.80 18.82 -15.82
CA SER A 246 -10.41 20.09 -15.37
C SER A 246 -9.94 20.50 -13.97
N ILE A 247 -9.61 19.51 -13.13
CA ILE A 247 -9.07 19.71 -11.77
C ILE A 247 -7.64 19.20 -11.78
N ARG A 248 -6.70 20.08 -11.42
CA ARG A 248 -5.30 19.73 -11.23
C ARG A 248 -4.96 19.77 -9.75
N ILE A 249 -4.29 18.74 -9.29
CA ILE A 249 -3.79 18.63 -7.93
C ILE A 249 -2.25 18.63 -8.02
N GLY A 250 -1.58 19.47 -7.23
CA GLY A 250 -0.13 19.61 -7.28
C GLY A 250 0.38 20.70 -8.21
N GLU A 251 1.68 20.82 -8.30
CA GLU A 251 2.38 21.86 -9.05
C GLU A 251 2.57 21.51 -10.54
N GLU A 252 3.11 22.46 -11.32
CA GLU A 252 3.25 22.31 -12.77
C GLU A 252 4.18 21.17 -13.16
N ARG A 253 5.24 20.90 -12.37
CA ARG A 253 6.18 19.77 -12.60
C ARG A 253 5.48 18.40 -12.62
N THR A 254 4.29 18.27 -12.04
CA THR A 254 3.48 17.05 -12.10
C THR A 254 2.95 16.76 -13.51
N ILE A 255 2.74 17.81 -14.32
CA ILE A 255 2.38 17.69 -15.74
C ILE A 255 3.58 17.21 -16.56
N ASP A 256 4.77 17.70 -16.25
CA ASP A 256 6.02 17.30 -16.91
C ASP A 256 6.28 15.81 -16.66
N LEU A 257 6.14 15.35 -15.41
CA LEU A 257 6.26 13.94 -15.06
C LEU A 257 5.23 13.07 -15.80
N TYR A 258 3.96 13.52 -15.87
CA TYR A 258 2.93 12.80 -16.62
C TYR A 258 3.29 12.65 -18.11
N ASN A 259 3.76 13.71 -18.75
CA ASN A 259 4.12 13.69 -20.17
C ASN A 259 5.36 12.80 -20.41
N ALA A 260 6.36 12.88 -19.54
CA ALA A 260 7.55 12.03 -19.57
C ALA A 260 7.20 10.56 -19.38
N TYR A 261 6.36 10.24 -18.40
CA TYR A 261 5.85 8.89 -18.17
C TYR A 261 5.10 8.33 -19.38
N LYS A 262 4.21 9.11 -20.00
CA LYS A 262 3.52 8.68 -21.23
C LYS A 262 4.48 8.38 -22.37
N THR A 263 5.53 9.18 -22.52
CA THR A 263 6.58 8.96 -23.53
C THR A 263 7.34 7.67 -23.25
N TYR A 264 7.74 7.44 -22.02
CA TYR A 264 8.38 6.22 -21.56
C TYR A 264 7.52 4.98 -21.82
N MET A 265 6.24 5.02 -21.47
CA MET A 265 5.31 3.90 -21.68
C MET A 265 5.09 3.58 -23.17
N LYS A 266 5.08 4.60 -24.04
CA LYS A 266 5.02 4.37 -25.49
C LYS A 266 6.25 3.64 -26.00
N LYS A 267 7.44 4.00 -25.51
CA LYS A 267 8.70 3.35 -25.85
C LYS A 267 8.69 1.88 -25.43
N ILE A 268 8.35 1.58 -24.17
CA ILE A 268 8.28 0.19 -23.68
C ILE A 268 7.30 -0.66 -24.50
N LYS A 269 6.13 -0.12 -24.81
CA LYS A 269 5.16 -0.87 -25.65
C LYS A 269 5.69 -1.17 -27.05
N ALA A 270 6.39 -0.21 -27.67
CA ALA A 270 7.02 -0.41 -28.97
C ALA A 270 8.14 -1.46 -28.91
N ASP A 271 9.00 -1.41 -27.88
CA ASP A 271 10.09 -2.37 -27.70
C ASP A 271 9.58 -3.79 -27.45
N ARG A 272 8.50 -3.95 -26.67
CA ARG A 272 7.84 -5.26 -26.49
C ARG A 272 7.26 -5.81 -27.79
N TYR A 273 6.61 -4.96 -28.58
CA TYR A 273 6.05 -5.37 -29.88
C TYR A 273 7.12 -5.84 -30.85
N ASN A 274 8.28 -5.17 -30.86
CA ASN A 274 9.41 -5.54 -31.73
C ASN A 274 10.14 -6.82 -31.28
N LYS A 275 10.05 -7.21 -30.01
CA LYS A 275 10.64 -8.47 -29.49
C LYS A 275 9.77 -9.70 -29.75
N ILE A 276 8.50 -9.53 -30.11
CA ILE A 276 7.54 -10.60 -30.38
C ILE A 276 7.49 -10.94 -31.89
N LYS A 277 8.05 -10.07 -32.75
CA LYS A 277 8.28 -10.33 -34.18
C LYS A 277 9.63 -10.97 -34.41
#